data_18d9cb6c327dd7e5525aa938a0e19102
#
_entry.id   18d9cb6c327dd7e5525aa938a0e19102
#
_cell.length_a   1.000
_cell.length_b   1.000
_cell.length_c   1.000
_cell.angle_alpha   90.00
_cell.angle_beta   90.00
_cell.angle_gamma   90.00
#
_symmetry.space_group_name_H-M   'P 1'
#
loop_
_entity.id
_entity.type
_entity.pdbx_description
1 polymer ?
#
loop_
_entity_poly.entity_id
_entity_poly.type
_entity_poly.pdbx_seq_one_letter_code
_entity_poly.pdbx_strand_id
1 'polypeptide(L)'
;MFVSPNGPPAYLLSRWVFLRLLGLTYLLAFVSLGTQVTGLVGAEGILPVSDYLDRLQDTYGADAYRRYPTLLWISSTDTTLTAVCWLGTLVSVMLIFGFAPVAGLVVLWISYLSLSIGGQAFLGFQWDTLLLETGFLACFYAPNGLRPRLTTEAAPTPGARWLVWWLLFRLMFLSGITKLASGDPTWANWTALSHHFETQPLPLWTGWFIHQLPLVFHQLATGGMFVAELVLPLAILTPGRWRRLRLVASVGLTLLQVAIGVTGNYGFFSILSVALCLTLVDDHT
;
A
#
# COMPACT_ATOMS: atom_id res chain seq x y z
N MET A 1 -6.17 -18.51 24.76
CA MET A 1 -6.47 -17.58 25.85
C MET A 1 -7.48 -16.59 25.29
N PHE A 2 -8.75 -16.74 25.62
CA PHE A 2 -9.81 -15.86 25.09
C PHE A 2 -9.65 -14.49 25.78
N VAL A 3 -9.53 -13.44 24.97
CA VAL A 3 -9.50 -12.05 25.47
C VAL A 3 -10.84 -11.78 26.13
N SER A 4 -10.85 -11.20 27.33
CA SER A 4 -12.09 -10.88 28.05
C SER A 4 -12.94 -9.93 27.20
N PRO A 5 -14.24 -10.21 26.96
CA PRO A 5 -15.12 -9.35 26.13
C PRO A 5 -15.20 -7.89 26.59
N ASN A 6 -14.85 -7.61 27.84
CA ASN A 6 -14.86 -6.28 28.45
C ASN A 6 -13.44 -5.70 28.66
N GLY A 7 -12.39 -6.36 28.14
CA GLY A 7 -11.02 -5.85 28.20
C GLY A 7 -10.76 -4.69 27.23
N PRO A 8 -9.61 -3.98 27.38
CA PRO A 8 -9.21 -2.96 26.42
C PRO A 8 -8.97 -3.61 25.05
N PRO A 9 -9.28 -2.91 23.93
CA PRO A 9 -9.11 -3.43 22.58
C PRO A 9 -7.65 -3.77 22.29
N ALA A 10 -7.37 -5.00 21.82
CA ALA A 10 -6.03 -5.55 21.74
C ALA A 10 -5.36 -5.45 20.35
N TYR A 11 -6.07 -5.59 19.25
CA TYR A 11 -5.53 -5.51 17.86
C TYR A 11 -4.34 -6.43 17.54
N LEU A 12 -4.21 -7.56 18.24
CA LEU A 12 -3.11 -8.51 18.04
C LEU A 12 -3.31 -9.31 16.75
N LEU A 13 -4.52 -9.84 16.53
CA LEU A 13 -4.85 -10.61 15.35
C LEU A 13 -4.82 -9.75 14.10
N SER A 14 -5.41 -8.56 14.14
CA SER A 14 -5.40 -7.63 13.00
C SER A 14 -3.97 -7.20 12.64
N ARG A 15 -3.10 -6.92 13.62
CA ARG A 15 -1.67 -6.67 13.38
C ARG A 15 -0.99 -7.89 12.75
N TRP A 16 -1.29 -9.09 13.24
CA TRP A 16 -0.71 -10.32 12.71
C TRP A 16 -1.09 -10.53 11.23
N VAL A 17 -2.38 -10.38 10.89
CA VAL A 17 -2.86 -10.49 9.49
C VAL A 17 -2.26 -9.37 8.63
N PHE A 18 -2.27 -8.12 9.11
CA PHE A 18 -1.70 -6.98 8.42
C PHE A 18 -0.25 -7.22 8.00
N LEU A 19 0.60 -7.72 8.91
CA LEU A 19 2.01 -7.97 8.59
C LEU A 19 2.20 -9.08 7.54
N ARG A 20 1.32 -10.11 7.49
CA ARG A 20 1.36 -11.16 6.45
C ARG A 20 0.95 -10.61 5.09
N LEU A 21 -0.12 -9.82 5.05
CA LEU A 21 -0.54 -9.17 3.82
C LEU A 21 0.46 -8.12 3.34
N LEU A 22 1.08 -7.38 4.24
CA LEU A 22 2.17 -6.46 3.90
C LEU A 22 3.39 -7.22 3.34
N GLY A 23 3.75 -8.36 3.96
CA GLY A 23 4.80 -9.24 3.45
C GLY A 23 4.46 -9.79 2.05
N LEU A 24 3.21 -10.20 1.82
CA LEU A 24 2.73 -10.61 0.50
C LEU A 24 2.82 -9.48 -0.52
N THR A 25 2.45 -8.26 -0.12
CA THR A 25 2.53 -7.06 -0.97
C THR A 25 3.96 -6.79 -1.39
N TYR A 26 4.91 -6.80 -0.44
CA TYR A 26 6.33 -6.67 -0.75
C TYR A 26 6.84 -7.81 -1.63
N LEU A 27 6.41 -9.05 -1.39
CA LEU A 27 6.78 -10.20 -2.22
C LEU A 27 6.37 -9.98 -3.68
N LEU A 28 5.13 -9.57 -3.91
CA LEU A 28 4.63 -9.27 -5.26
C LEU A 28 5.41 -8.12 -5.91
N ALA A 29 5.68 -7.04 -5.16
CA ALA A 29 6.42 -5.90 -5.65
C ALA A 29 7.87 -6.28 -6.06
N PHE A 30 8.61 -6.98 -5.19
CA PHE A 30 9.99 -7.36 -5.46
C PHE A 30 10.12 -8.45 -6.54
N VAL A 31 9.24 -9.45 -6.56
CA VAL A 31 9.26 -10.49 -7.60
C VAL A 31 8.92 -9.88 -8.95
N SER A 32 7.87 -9.07 -9.04
CA SER A 32 7.49 -8.40 -10.28
C SER A 32 8.62 -7.54 -10.81
N LEU A 33 9.24 -6.73 -9.96
CA LEU A 33 10.36 -5.87 -10.36
C LEU A 33 11.61 -6.70 -10.71
N GLY A 34 11.94 -7.71 -9.92
CA GLY A 34 13.14 -8.55 -10.11
C GLY A 34 13.19 -9.28 -11.44
N THR A 35 12.02 -9.58 -12.03
CA THR A 35 11.94 -10.22 -13.36
C THR A 35 12.18 -9.27 -14.53
N GLN A 36 12.18 -7.94 -14.31
CA GLN A 36 12.25 -6.94 -15.38
C GLN A 36 13.19 -5.77 -15.09
N VAL A 37 13.78 -5.69 -13.90
CA VAL A 37 14.56 -4.53 -13.42
C VAL A 37 15.73 -4.17 -14.35
N THR A 38 16.44 -5.14 -14.88
CA THR A 38 17.56 -4.89 -15.79
C THR A 38 17.11 -4.32 -17.14
N GLY A 39 15.97 -4.79 -17.67
CA GLY A 39 15.39 -4.22 -18.90
C GLY A 39 14.82 -2.83 -18.71
N LEU A 40 14.41 -2.46 -17.49
CA LEU A 40 13.86 -1.14 -17.19
C LEU A 40 14.95 -0.11 -16.88
N VAL A 41 15.83 -0.42 -15.93
CA VAL A 41 16.79 0.53 -15.35
C VAL A 41 18.23 0.00 -15.28
N GLY A 42 18.51 -1.16 -15.84
CA GLY A 42 19.86 -1.72 -15.97
C GLY A 42 20.73 -0.93 -16.94
N ALA A 43 21.99 -1.35 -17.12
CA ALA A 43 22.96 -0.67 -17.98
C ALA A 43 22.48 -0.54 -19.43
N GLU A 44 21.80 -1.56 -19.96
CA GLU A 44 21.20 -1.59 -21.31
C GLU A 44 19.66 -1.38 -21.24
N GLY A 45 19.15 -0.89 -20.11
CA GLY A 45 17.72 -0.68 -19.87
C GLY A 45 17.16 0.57 -20.55
N ILE A 46 15.83 0.74 -20.47
CA ILE A 46 15.12 1.89 -21.07
C ILE A 46 15.57 3.22 -20.42
N LEU A 47 15.74 3.25 -19.09
CA LEU A 47 16.19 4.41 -18.32
C LEU A 47 17.32 3.99 -17.37
N PRO A 48 18.57 3.88 -17.83
CA PRO A 48 19.68 3.40 -17.02
C PRO A 48 19.84 4.21 -15.72
N VAL A 49 19.91 3.50 -14.59
CA VAL A 49 20.01 4.14 -13.28
C VAL A 49 21.34 4.85 -13.08
N SER A 50 22.44 4.38 -13.69
CA SER A 50 23.74 5.05 -13.68
C SER A 50 23.63 6.49 -14.20
N ASP A 51 23.04 6.66 -15.38
CA ASP A 51 22.87 7.94 -16.03
C ASP A 51 21.95 8.88 -15.22
N TYR A 52 20.97 8.29 -14.55
CA TYR A 52 20.10 9.06 -13.66
C TYR A 52 20.84 9.58 -12.43
N LEU A 53 21.65 8.74 -11.79
CA LEU A 53 22.45 9.12 -10.62
C LEU A 53 23.51 10.18 -10.99
N ASP A 54 24.16 10.03 -12.15
CA ASP A 54 25.13 11.03 -12.65
C ASP A 54 24.46 12.39 -12.85
N ARG A 55 23.28 12.42 -13.51
CA ARG A 55 22.50 13.68 -13.66
C ARG A 55 22.10 14.30 -12.33
N LEU A 56 21.75 13.49 -11.31
CA LEU A 56 21.43 13.99 -9.98
C LEU A 56 22.69 14.60 -9.32
N GLN A 57 23.84 13.98 -9.49
CA GLN A 57 25.11 14.47 -8.95
C GLN A 57 25.55 15.77 -9.63
N ASP A 58 25.41 15.85 -10.95
CA ASP A 58 25.68 17.08 -11.71
C ASP A 58 24.76 18.23 -11.31
N THR A 59 23.48 17.94 -11.00
CA THR A 59 22.49 18.96 -10.66
C THR A 59 22.61 19.45 -9.21
N TYR A 60 22.83 18.54 -8.27
CA TYR A 60 22.74 18.83 -6.83
C TYR A 60 24.09 18.69 -6.10
N GLY A 61 25.15 18.22 -6.77
CA GLY A 61 26.43 17.95 -6.14
C GLY A 61 26.33 17.02 -4.94
N ALA A 62 27.00 17.36 -3.85
CA ALA A 62 26.98 16.56 -2.63
C ALA A 62 25.57 16.44 -1.99
N ASP A 63 24.67 17.38 -2.25
CA ASP A 63 23.29 17.31 -1.75
C ASP A 63 22.46 16.19 -2.38
N ALA A 64 22.88 15.62 -3.53
CA ALA A 64 22.21 14.52 -4.20
C ALA A 64 22.02 13.31 -3.27
N TYR A 65 23.04 12.94 -2.50
CA TYR A 65 23.00 11.79 -1.57
C TYR A 65 21.95 11.96 -0.48
N ARG A 66 21.73 13.18 -0.02
CA ARG A 66 20.72 13.49 1.02
C ARG A 66 19.31 13.59 0.45
N ARG A 67 19.16 14.15 -0.75
CA ARG A 67 17.84 14.33 -1.40
C ARG A 67 17.30 13.02 -1.95
N TYR A 68 18.19 12.16 -2.43
CA TYR A 68 17.88 10.87 -3.04
C TYR A 68 18.62 9.73 -2.32
N PRO A 69 18.22 9.37 -1.08
CA PRO A 69 18.91 8.37 -0.28
C PRO A 69 18.65 6.96 -0.84
N THR A 70 19.58 6.45 -1.63
CA THR A 70 19.50 5.13 -2.26
C THR A 70 20.78 4.32 -2.05
N LEU A 71 20.65 3.00 -1.89
CA LEU A 71 21.78 2.08 -1.88
C LEU A 71 22.50 2.03 -3.24
N LEU A 72 21.86 2.47 -4.31
CA LEU A 72 22.41 2.45 -5.66
C LEU A 72 23.57 3.43 -5.85
N TRP A 73 23.79 4.39 -4.94
CA TRP A 73 25.01 5.18 -4.88
C TRP A 73 26.26 4.35 -4.58
N ILE A 74 26.12 3.20 -3.90
CA ILE A 74 27.25 2.29 -3.62
C ILE A 74 27.61 1.51 -4.86
N SER A 75 26.60 1.00 -5.59
CA SER A 75 26.74 0.27 -6.84
C SER A 75 25.42 0.29 -7.60
N SER A 76 25.44 0.69 -8.86
CA SER A 76 24.28 0.75 -9.77
C SER A 76 24.32 -0.33 -10.87
N THR A 77 25.11 -1.38 -10.69
CA THR A 77 25.24 -2.49 -11.66
C THR A 77 23.98 -3.37 -11.71
N ASP A 78 23.76 -4.05 -12.82
CA ASP A 78 22.66 -5.01 -13.01
C ASP A 78 22.63 -6.09 -11.93
N THR A 79 23.83 -6.54 -11.51
CA THR A 79 23.96 -7.50 -10.41
C THR A 79 23.45 -6.93 -9.10
N THR A 80 23.73 -5.66 -8.79
CA THR A 80 23.23 -5.00 -7.57
C THR A 80 21.72 -4.82 -7.63
N LEU A 81 21.17 -4.36 -8.75
CA LEU A 81 19.73 -4.21 -8.94
C LEU A 81 18.99 -5.54 -8.71
N THR A 82 19.47 -6.60 -9.35
CA THR A 82 18.92 -7.95 -9.21
C THR A 82 19.08 -8.49 -7.79
N ALA A 83 20.23 -8.28 -7.15
CA ALA A 83 20.49 -8.72 -5.78
C ALA A 83 19.54 -8.02 -4.77
N VAL A 84 19.31 -6.71 -4.91
CA VAL A 84 18.37 -5.97 -4.03
C VAL A 84 16.94 -6.48 -4.20
N CYS A 85 16.50 -6.78 -5.43
CA CYS A 85 15.18 -7.37 -5.69
C CYS A 85 15.03 -8.75 -5.03
N TRP A 86 16.00 -9.64 -5.19
CA TRP A 86 15.92 -10.99 -4.62
C TRP A 86 16.14 -11.02 -3.10
N LEU A 87 16.94 -10.09 -2.55
CA LEU A 87 17.01 -9.88 -1.11
C LEU A 87 15.64 -9.45 -0.56
N GLY A 88 15.00 -8.47 -1.20
CA GLY A 88 13.64 -8.04 -0.84
C GLY A 88 12.64 -9.20 -0.91
N THR A 89 12.70 -10.02 -1.95
CA THR A 89 11.88 -11.24 -2.11
C THR A 89 12.07 -12.21 -0.94
N LEU A 90 13.30 -12.53 -0.59
CA LEU A 90 13.62 -13.43 0.53
C LEU A 90 13.10 -12.88 1.86
N VAL A 91 13.38 -11.61 2.15
CA VAL A 91 12.96 -10.97 3.41
C VAL A 91 11.44 -10.83 3.48
N SER A 92 10.75 -10.63 2.35
CA SER A 92 9.28 -10.64 2.28
C SER A 92 8.71 -12.00 2.71
N VAL A 93 9.30 -13.09 2.23
CA VAL A 93 8.92 -14.46 2.65
C VAL A 93 9.16 -14.63 4.16
N MET A 94 10.29 -14.17 4.70
CA MET A 94 10.54 -14.20 6.14
C MET A 94 9.48 -13.43 6.95
N LEU A 95 9.05 -12.27 6.46
CA LEU A 95 7.99 -11.47 7.09
C LEU A 95 6.63 -12.19 7.05
N ILE A 96 6.28 -12.85 5.94
CA ILE A 96 5.06 -13.67 5.82
C ILE A 96 5.05 -14.78 6.89
N PHE A 97 6.17 -15.43 7.13
CA PHE A 97 6.30 -16.44 8.19
C PHE A 97 6.49 -15.86 9.59
N GLY A 98 6.55 -14.53 9.73
CA GLY A 98 6.66 -13.82 11.00
C GLY A 98 8.04 -13.90 11.64
N PHE A 99 9.08 -14.04 10.84
CA PHE A 99 10.45 -14.03 11.32
C PHE A 99 11.03 -12.62 11.32
N ALA A 100 11.58 -12.17 12.48
CA ALA A 100 12.25 -10.90 12.70
C ALA A 100 11.50 -9.68 12.07
N PRO A 101 10.20 -9.45 12.42
CA PRO A 101 9.36 -8.55 11.63
C PRO A 101 9.89 -7.12 11.55
N VAL A 102 10.40 -6.54 12.63
CA VAL A 102 10.93 -5.16 12.62
C VAL A 102 12.19 -5.07 11.77
N ALA A 103 13.15 -5.97 11.95
CA ALA A 103 14.40 -5.96 11.16
C ALA A 103 14.09 -6.22 9.68
N GLY A 104 13.19 -7.17 9.38
CA GLY A 104 12.73 -7.45 8.03
C GLY A 104 12.10 -6.22 7.36
N LEU A 105 11.20 -5.53 8.06
CA LEU A 105 10.55 -4.32 7.54
C LEU A 105 11.55 -3.19 7.26
N VAL A 106 12.54 -2.99 8.10
CA VAL A 106 13.61 -2.00 7.85
C VAL A 106 14.37 -2.34 6.56
N VAL A 107 14.76 -3.59 6.39
CA VAL A 107 15.46 -4.04 5.16
C VAL A 107 14.58 -3.88 3.93
N LEU A 108 13.30 -4.29 4.00
CA LEU A 108 12.34 -4.16 2.92
C LEU A 108 12.13 -2.69 2.54
N TRP A 109 11.97 -1.82 3.54
CA TRP A 109 11.75 -0.40 3.30
C TRP A 109 12.96 0.27 2.63
N ILE A 110 14.18 0.03 3.14
CA ILE A 110 15.42 0.59 2.56
C ILE A 110 15.63 0.07 1.13
N SER A 111 15.41 -1.24 0.90
CA SER A 111 15.56 -1.85 -0.42
C SER A 111 14.54 -1.28 -1.41
N TYR A 112 13.27 -1.17 -0.99
CA TYR A 112 12.20 -0.65 -1.87
C TYR A 112 12.35 0.85 -2.13
N LEU A 113 12.75 1.65 -1.12
CA LEU A 113 13.08 3.06 -1.30
C LEU A 113 14.20 3.25 -2.33
N SER A 114 15.24 2.42 -2.22
CA SER A 114 16.37 2.47 -3.15
C SER A 114 15.95 2.16 -4.59
N LEU A 115 15.14 1.14 -4.77
CA LEU A 115 14.61 0.76 -6.09
C LEU A 115 13.59 1.79 -6.60
N SER A 116 12.76 2.39 -5.74
CA SER A 116 11.80 3.43 -6.15
C SER A 116 12.52 4.69 -6.65
N ILE A 117 13.62 5.09 -6.01
CA ILE A 117 14.44 6.22 -6.49
C ILE A 117 15.08 5.87 -7.83
N GLY A 118 15.74 4.70 -7.92
CA GLY A 118 16.39 4.26 -9.16
C GLY A 118 15.43 3.91 -10.29
N GLY A 119 14.21 3.51 -9.93
CA GLY A 119 13.15 3.11 -10.86
C GLY A 119 12.50 4.26 -11.62
N GLN A 120 12.77 5.50 -11.19
CA GLN A 120 12.33 6.73 -11.87
C GLN A 120 10.82 6.68 -12.19
N ALA A 121 10.42 6.87 -13.47
CA ALA A 121 9.03 6.85 -13.89
C ALA A 121 8.33 5.48 -13.74
N PHE A 122 9.10 4.38 -13.70
CA PHE A 122 8.52 3.03 -13.59
C PHE A 122 8.00 2.69 -12.19
N LEU A 123 8.49 3.37 -11.14
CA LEU A 123 8.11 3.19 -9.74
C LEU A 123 7.58 4.50 -9.11
N GLY A 124 7.02 5.39 -9.92
CA GLY A 124 6.45 6.67 -9.49
C GLY A 124 4.94 6.64 -9.24
N PHE A 125 4.34 5.46 -9.05
CA PHE A 125 2.89 5.33 -8.89
C PHE A 125 2.44 5.47 -7.42
N GLN A 126 1.15 5.72 -7.25
CA GLN A 126 0.55 5.88 -5.92
C GLN A 126 0.75 4.64 -5.03
N TRP A 127 0.73 3.45 -5.60
CA TRP A 127 0.93 2.21 -4.82
C TRP A 127 2.36 2.04 -4.32
N ASP A 128 3.37 2.53 -5.04
CA ASP A 128 4.76 2.51 -4.61
C ASP A 128 4.97 3.44 -3.40
N THR A 129 4.45 4.66 -3.49
CA THR A 129 4.45 5.63 -2.39
C THR A 129 3.69 5.08 -1.17
N LEU A 130 2.53 4.46 -1.39
CA LEU A 130 1.74 3.85 -0.32
C LEU A 130 2.50 2.70 0.35
N LEU A 131 3.20 1.86 -0.42
CA LEU A 131 3.99 0.75 0.13
C LEU A 131 5.16 1.27 0.96
N LEU A 132 5.85 2.30 0.51
CA LEU A 132 6.92 2.95 1.26
C LEU A 132 6.42 3.53 2.59
N GLU A 133 5.32 4.27 2.57
CA GLU A 133 4.76 4.88 3.78
C GLU A 133 4.22 3.81 4.74
N THR A 134 3.50 2.81 4.22
CA THR A 134 2.99 1.69 5.03
C THR A 134 4.15 0.90 5.65
N GLY A 135 5.19 0.59 4.89
CA GLY A 135 6.37 -0.14 5.38
C GLY A 135 7.11 0.62 6.48
N PHE A 136 7.29 1.93 6.31
CA PHE A 136 7.89 2.78 7.35
C PHE A 136 7.08 2.76 8.63
N LEU A 137 5.77 2.98 8.57
CA LEU A 137 4.89 2.95 9.73
C LEU A 137 4.80 1.57 10.37
N ALA A 138 4.88 0.51 9.57
CA ALA A 138 4.86 -0.86 10.05
C ALA A 138 6.08 -1.19 10.92
N CYS A 139 7.24 -0.54 10.73
CA CYS A 139 8.40 -0.71 11.61
C CYS A 139 8.09 -0.36 13.08
N PHE A 140 7.21 0.63 13.32
CA PHE A 140 6.76 1.04 14.66
C PHE A 140 5.55 0.24 15.15
N TYR A 141 4.79 -0.36 14.23
CA TYR A 141 3.58 -1.11 14.53
C TYR A 141 3.85 -2.59 14.78
N ALA A 142 4.94 -3.14 14.22
CA ALA A 142 5.31 -4.54 14.32
C ALA A 142 5.79 -4.92 15.73
N PRO A 143 5.60 -6.20 16.15
CA PRO A 143 6.13 -6.70 17.41
C PRO A 143 7.64 -6.92 17.34
N ASN A 144 8.31 -6.71 18.46
CA ASN A 144 9.74 -6.97 18.62
C ASN A 144 10.04 -8.48 18.77
N GLY A 145 11.26 -8.87 18.41
CA GLY A 145 11.78 -10.23 18.60
C GLY A 145 11.90 -11.02 17.29
N LEU A 146 12.61 -12.16 17.38
CA LEU A 146 12.88 -12.99 16.19
C LEU A 146 11.68 -13.81 15.74
N ARG A 147 10.86 -14.31 16.67
CA ARG A 147 9.64 -15.08 16.42
C ARG A 147 8.56 -14.71 17.41
N PRO A 148 7.98 -13.50 17.28
CA PRO A 148 6.92 -13.07 18.17
C PRO A 148 5.71 -14.01 18.05
N ARG A 149 5.05 -14.27 19.19
CA ARG A 149 3.90 -15.17 19.29
C ARG A 149 2.70 -14.38 19.77
N LEU A 150 1.55 -14.52 19.12
CA LEU A 150 0.29 -13.85 19.47
C LEU A 150 -0.07 -13.94 20.97
N THR A 151 0.31 -15.05 21.62
CA THR A 151 0.00 -15.28 23.04
C THR A 151 0.86 -14.50 24.02
N THR A 152 2.01 -13.99 23.60
CA THR A 152 3.00 -13.31 24.45
C THR A 152 3.32 -11.88 24.01
N GLU A 153 2.77 -11.46 22.87
CA GLU A 153 3.00 -10.11 22.35
C GLU A 153 2.23 -9.05 23.13
N ALA A 154 2.86 -7.89 23.31
CA ALA A 154 2.16 -6.69 23.74
C ALA A 154 1.27 -6.13 22.62
N ALA A 155 0.14 -5.52 22.99
CA ALA A 155 -0.69 -4.78 22.04
C ALA A 155 0.13 -3.66 21.35
N PRO A 156 -0.18 -3.35 20.09
CA PRO A 156 0.50 -2.24 19.39
C PRO A 156 0.28 -0.94 20.16
N THR A 157 1.31 -0.09 20.17
CA THR A 157 1.22 1.20 20.86
C THR A 157 0.11 2.05 20.23
N PRO A 158 -0.66 2.80 21.04
CA PRO A 158 -1.73 3.66 20.49
C PRO A 158 -1.22 4.62 19.41
N GLY A 159 -0.04 5.20 19.59
CA GLY A 159 0.56 6.13 18.62
C GLY A 159 0.84 5.48 17.27
N ALA A 160 1.51 4.31 17.25
CA ALA A 160 1.79 3.59 16.00
C ALA A 160 0.49 3.19 15.29
N ARG A 161 -0.51 2.70 16.05
CA ARG A 161 -1.82 2.36 15.51
C ARG A 161 -2.53 3.57 14.89
N TRP A 162 -2.52 4.72 15.56
CA TRP A 162 -3.10 5.95 15.04
C TRP A 162 -2.41 6.44 13.76
N LEU A 163 -1.11 6.30 13.64
CA LEU A 163 -0.39 6.65 12.41
C LEU A 163 -0.81 5.76 11.22
N VAL A 164 -0.96 4.45 11.44
CA VAL A 164 -1.47 3.54 10.40
C VAL A 164 -2.92 3.87 10.03
N TRP A 165 -3.78 4.18 11.00
CA TRP A 165 -5.15 4.61 10.75
C TRP A 165 -5.24 5.96 10.05
N TRP A 166 -4.36 6.90 10.39
CA TRP A 166 -4.25 8.18 9.73
C TRP A 166 -3.83 8.03 8.27
N LEU A 167 -2.90 7.12 7.98
CA LEU A 167 -2.54 6.79 6.60
C LEU A 167 -3.75 6.28 5.82
N LEU A 168 -4.50 5.32 6.37
CA LEU A 168 -5.72 4.81 5.73
C LEU A 168 -6.78 5.90 5.54
N PHE A 169 -7.03 6.72 6.57
CA PHE A 169 -7.95 7.86 6.48
C PHE A 169 -7.56 8.79 5.33
N ARG A 170 -6.30 9.21 5.31
CA ARG A 170 -5.78 10.11 4.30
C ARG A 170 -5.86 9.50 2.89
N LEU A 171 -5.50 8.24 2.74
CA LEU A 171 -5.58 7.52 1.47
C LEU A 171 -6.99 7.57 0.90
N MET A 172 -8.00 7.20 1.68
CA MET A 172 -9.38 7.11 1.21
C MET A 172 -10.02 8.49 1.06
N PHE A 173 -9.89 9.33 2.08
CA PHE A 173 -10.54 10.66 2.08
C PHE A 173 -9.98 11.58 1.01
N LEU A 174 -8.66 11.64 0.84
CA LEU A 174 -8.06 12.46 -0.20
C LEU A 174 -8.35 11.92 -1.61
N SER A 175 -8.52 10.60 -1.78
CA SER A 175 -8.96 10.02 -3.05
C SER A 175 -10.32 10.59 -3.48
N GLY A 176 -11.30 10.66 -2.57
CA GLY A 176 -12.60 11.28 -2.82
C GLY A 176 -12.51 12.79 -3.06
N ILE A 177 -11.75 13.52 -2.22
CA ILE A 177 -11.56 14.97 -2.37
C ILE A 177 -10.90 15.31 -3.70
N THR A 178 -9.88 14.59 -4.12
CA THR A 178 -9.18 14.83 -5.40
C THR A 178 -10.13 14.69 -6.58
N LYS A 179 -11.02 13.70 -6.57
CA LYS A 179 -12.05 13.53 -7.61
C LYS A 179 -13.01 14.73 -7.66
N LEU A 180 -13.48 15.19 -6.50
CA LEU A 180 -14.36 16.37 -6.43
C LEU A 180 -13.65 17.66 -6.85
N ALA A 181 -12.37 17.78 -6.51
CA ALA A 181 -11.57 18.98 -6.81
C ALA A 181 -10.95 18.98 -8.21
N SER A 182 -11.05 17.86 -8.95
CA SER A 182 -10.43 17.72 -10.28
C SER A 182 -10.99 18.66 -11.34
N GLY A 183 -12.22 19.18 -11.15
CA GLY A 183 -12.95 19.94 -12.17
C GLY A 183 -13.48 19.09 -13.33
N ASP A 184 -13.27 17.79 -13.32
CA ASP A 184 -13.79 16.88 -14.34
C ASP A 184 -15.32 16.71 -14.17
N PRO A 185 -16.11 17.10 -15.18
CA PRO A 185 -17.58 17.06 -15.11
C PRO A 185 -18.13 15.64 -14.97
N THR A 186 -17.39 14.62 -15.33
CA THR A 186 -17.84 13.21 -15.21
C THR A 186 -18.04 12.79 -13.74
N TRP A 187 -17.23 13.33 -12.82
CA TRP A 187 -17.43 13.12 -11.39
C TRP A 187 -18.67 13.86 -10.87
N ALA A 188 -18.87 15.12 -11.30
CA ALA A 188 -20.02 15.91 -10.87
C ALA A 188 -21.35 15.32 -11.41
N ASN A 189 -21.35 14.77 -12.62
CA ASN A 189 -22.51 14.14 -13.26
C ASN A 189 -22.70 12.66 -12.92
N TRP A 190 -21.80 12.09 -12.08
CA TRP A 190 -21.79 10.68 -11.66
C TRP A 190 -21.64 9.70 -12.83
N THR A 191 -20.99 10.11 -13.91
CA THR A 191 -20.79 9.29 -15.13
C THR A 191 -19.36 8.77 -15.26
N ALA A 192 -18.46 9.12 -14.33
CA ALA A 192 -17.04 8.78 -14.42
C ALA A 192 -16.79 7.27 -14.62
N LEU A 193 -17.54 6.41 -13.92
CA LEU A 193 -17.36 4.95 -14.04
C LEU A 193 -17.81 4.39 -15.38
N SER A 194 -18.70 5.06 -16.14
CA SER A 194 -19.07 4.63 -17.47
C SER A 194 -17.90 4.77 -18.47
N HIS A 195 -16.97 5.69 -18.21
CA HIS A 195 -15.76 5.87 -19.02
C HIS A 195 -14.58 5.08 -18.48
N HIS A 196 -14.52 4.92 -17.14
CA HIS A 196 -13.38 4.32 -16.43
C HIS A 196 -13.06 2.90 -16.93
N PHE A 197 -14.07 2.04 -17.13
CA PHE A 197 -13.84 0.64 -17.44
C PHE A 197 -13.29 0.43 -18.87
N GLU A 198 -13.53 1.34 -19.81
CA GLU A 198 -12.99 1.27 -21.17
C GLU A 198 -11.64 1.97 -21.32
N THR A 199 -11.33 2.93 -20.43
CA THR A 199 -10.11 3.75 -20.53
C THR A 199 -8.97 3.25 -19.63
N GLN A 200 -9.15 2.15 -18.90
CA GLN A 200 -8.10 1.58 -18.03
C GLN A 200 -6.89 1.16 -18.87
N PRO A 201 -5.65 1.50 -18.43
CA PRO A 201 -4.42 1.08 -19.14
C PRO A 201 -4.29 -0.44 -19.27
N LEU A 202 -4.73 -1.18 -18.27
CA LEU A 202 -4.70 -2.65 -18.22
C LEU A 202 -6.09 -3.18 -17.82
N PRO A 203 -7.06 -3.19 -18.74
CA PRO A 203 -8.42 -3.59 -18.40
C PRO A 203 -8.51 -5.10 -18.10
N LEU A 204 -9.33 -5.45 -17.13
CA LEU A 204 -9.71 -6.83 -16.86
C LEU A 204 -10.95 -7.21 -17.66
N TRP A 205 -11.08 -8.52 -17.99
CA TRP A 205 -12.27 -9.03 -18.66
C TRP A 205 -13.56 -8.77 -17.85
N THR A 206 -13.50 -8.78 -16.54
CA THR A 206 -14.59 -8.41 -15.63
C THR A 206 -15.00 -6.94 -15.79
N GLY A 207 -14.04 -6.04 -15.97
CA GLY A 207 -14.30 -4.63 -16.25
C GLY A 207 -15.12 -4.43 -17.55
N TRP A 208 -14.84 -5.24 -18.59
CA TRP A 208 -15.61 -5.19 -19.82
C TRP A 208 -17.08 -5.57 -19.62
N PHE A 209 -17.38 -6.62 -18.83
CA PHE A 209 -18.76 -6.98 -18.52
C PHE A 209 -19.48 -5.89 -17.72
N ILE A 210 -18.80 -5.31 -16.73
CA ILE A 210 -19.36 -4.23 -15.92
C ILE A 210 -19.64 -2.99 -16.77
N HIS A 211 -18.76 -2.67 -17.73
CA HIS A 211 -18.97 -1.57 -18.65
C HIS A 211 -20.28 -1.69 -19.44
N GLN A 212 -20.75 -2.90 -19.76
CA GLN A 212 -22.01 -3.15 -20.48
C GLN A 212 -23.28 -2.87 -19.66
N LEU A 213 -23.15 -2.63 -18.34
CA LEU A 213 -24.30 -2.37 -17.49
C LEU A 213 -24.93 -1.00 -17.77
N PRO A 214 -26.25 -0.83 -17.50
CA PRO A 214 -26.93 0.44 -17.72
C PRO A 214 -26.27 1.61 -16.98
N LEU A 215 -26.38 2.82 -17.53
CA LEU A 215 -25.81 4.05 -16.95
C LEU A 215 -26.20 4.27 -15.47
N VAL A 216 -27.45 3.92 -15.11
CA VAL A 216 -27.91 4.02 -13.70
C VAL A 216 -27.05 3.20 -12.74
N PHE A 217 -26.56 2.03 -13.17
CA PHE A 217 -25.63 1.25 -12.37
C PHE A 217 -24.32 2.00 -12.14
N HIS A 218 -23.74 2.59 -13.16
CA HIS A 218 -22.50 3.37 -13.05
C HIS A 218 -22.68 4.61 -12.17
N GLN A 219 -23.83 5.27 -12.25
CA GLN A 219 -24.16 6.40 -11.38
C GLN A 219 -24.30 5.99 -9.91
N LEU A 220 -25.01 4.89 -9.63
CA LEU A 220 -25.12 4.36 -8.27
C LEU A 220 -23.77 3.89 -7.72
N ALA A 221 -22.97 3.23 -8.54
CA ALA A 221 -21.62 2.81 -8.17
C ALA A 221 -20.70 4.00 -7.87
N THR A 222 -20.78 5.07 -8.67
CA THR A 222 -20.04 6.33 -8.43
C THR A 222 -20.47 6.97 -7.11
N GLY A 223 -21.78 7.04 -6.84
CA GLY A 223 -22.30 7.54 -5.57
C GLY A 223 -21.86 6.70 -4.37
N GLY A 224 -21.93 5.35 -4.50
CA GLY A 224 -21.45 4.41 -3.49
C GLY A 224 -19.95 4.56 -3.22
N MET A 225 -19.15 4.77 -4.26
CA MET A 225 -17.72 5.07 -4.14
C MET A 225 -17.48 6.37 -3.36
N PHE A 226 -18.20 7.46 -3.65
CA PHE A 226 -18.06 8.70 -2.87
C PHE A 226 -18.46 8.52 -1.41
N VAL A 227 -19.50 7.76 -1.11
CA VAL A 227 -19.83 7.40 0.28
C VAL A 227 -18.69 6.64 0.94
N ALA A 228 -18.11 5.67 0.25
CA ALA A 228 -16.99 4.89 0.78
C ALA A 228 -15.73 5.75 0.97
N GLU A 229 -15.42 6.67 0.06
CA GLU A 229 -14.20 7.46 0.14
C GLU A 229 -14.31 8.69 1.05
N LEU A 230 -15.50 9.29 1.21
CA LEU A 230 -15.67 10.55 1.94
C LEU A 230 -16.34 10.36 3.31
N VAL A 231 -17.29 9.42 3.44
CA VAL A 231 -18.07 9.26 4.67
C VAL A 231 -17.47 8.18 5.57
N LEU A 232 -17.19 6.97 5.03
CA LEU A 232 -16.66 5.87 5.84
C LEU A 232 -15.32 6.19 6.52
N PRO A 233 -14.37 6.91 5.91
CA PRO A 233 -13.12 7.24 6.58
C PRO A 233 -13.29 8.07 7.85
N LEU A 234 -14.34 8.88 7.96
CA LEU A 234 -14.63 9.66 9.19
C LEU A 234 -14.85 8.74 10.39
N ALA A 235 -15.36 7.53 10.17
CA ALA A 235 -15.53 6.55 11.24
C ALA A 235 -14.21 6.02 11.80
N ILE A 236 -13.09 6.10 11.05
CA ILE A 236 -11.74 5.73 11.50
C ILE A 236 -11.31 6.63 12.69
N LEU A 237 -11.68 7.90 12.64
CA LEU A 237 -11.31 8.91 13.63
C LEU A 237 -12.16 8.85 14.92
N THR A 238 -13.14 7.93 14.98
CA THR A 238 -14.05 7.86 16.13
C THR A 238 -13.38 7.29 17.38
N PRO A 239 -13.80 7.72 18.59
CA PRO A 239 -13.30 7.19 19.86
C PRO A 239 -13.50 5.68 20.02
N GLY A 240 -12.73 5.05 20.92
CA GLY A 240 -12.72 3.61 21.16
C GLY A 240 -14.11 2.99 21.45
N ARG A 241 -15.01 3.72 22.12
CA ARG A 241 -16.40 3.30 22.41
C ARG A 241 -17.24 3.03 21.14
N TRP A 242 -16.83 3.56 19.98
CA TRP A 242 -17.57 3.47 18.71
C TRP A 242 -16.94 2.42 17.77
N ARG A 243 -16.40 1.33 18.34
CA ARG A 243 -15.74 0.25 17.57
C ARG A 243 -16.60 -0.31 16.43
N ARG A 244 -17.94 -0.38 16.59
CA ARG A 244 -18.85 -0.83 15.54
C ARG A 244 -18.81 0.05 14.30
N LEU A 245 -18.63 1.36 14.44
CA LEU A 245 -18.50 2.26 13.28
C LEU A 245 -17.17 2.01 12.56
N ARG A 246 -16.08 1.73 13.29
CA ARG A 246 -14.80 1.36 12.65
C ARG A 246 -14.90 0.02 11.94
N LEU A 247 -15.67 -0.93 12.48
CA LEU A 247 -15.93 -2.20 11.78
C LEU A 247 -16.69 -1.96 10.48
N VAL A 248 -17.74 -1.12 10.51
CA VAL A 248 -18.50 -0.74 9.29
C VAL A 248 -17.57 -0.08 8.27
N ALA A 249 -16.70 0.84 8.71
CA ALA A 249 -15.70 1.45 7.83
C ALA A 249 -14.73 0.41 7.26
N SER A 250 -14.19 -0.49 8.10
CA SER A 250 -13.29 -1.56 7.64
C SER A 250 -13.95 -2.42 6.56
N VAL A 251 -15.18 -2.89 6.79
CA VAL A 251 -15.92 -3.72 5.84
C VAL A 251 -16.24 -2.95 4.56
N GLY A 252 -16.79 -1.73 4.68
CA GLY A 252 -17.18 -0.94 3.51
C GLY A 252 -15.98 -0.55 2.63
N LEU A 253 -14.87 -0.13 3.25
CA LEU A 253 -13.63 0.18 2.54
C LEU A 253 -12.99 -1.07 1.92
N THR A 254 -13.04 -2.21 2.61
CA THR A 254 -12.58 -3.49 2.05
C THR A 254 -13.41 -3.89 0.83
N LEU A 255 -14.74 -3.77 0.89
CA LEU A 255 -15.62 -4.05 -0.24
C LEU A 255 -15.32 -3.14 -1.44
N LEU A 256 -15.05 -1.85 -1.20
CA LEU A 256 -14.62 -0.94 -2.26
C LEU A 256 -13.31 -1.44 -2.90
N GLN A 257 -12.31 -1.80 -2.11
CA GLN A 257 -11.02 -2.27 -2.63
C GLN A 257 -11.13 -3.61 -3.37
N VAL A 258 -12.00 -4.52 -2.91
CA VAL A 258 -12.32 -5.76 -3.64
C VAL A 258 -12.99 -5.43 -4.97
N ALA A 259 -13.98 -4.53 -4.99
CA ALA A 259 -14.63 -4.10 -6.23
C ALA A 259 -13.61 -3.52 -7.23
N ILE A 260 -12.71 -2.62 -6.77
CA ILE A 260 -11.63 -2.06 -7.59
C ILE A 260 -10.72 -3.17 -8.12
N GLY A 261 -10.28 -4.10 -7.27
CA GLY A 261 -9.35 -5.17 -7.65
C GLY A 261 -9.93 -6.22 -8.60
N VAL A 262 -11.25 -6.45 -8.58
CA VAL A 262 -11.89 -7.38 -9.52
C VAL A 262 -12.32 -6.72 -10.83
N THR A 263 -12.35 -5.39 -10.90
CA THR A 263 -12.78 -4.65 -12.11
C THR A 263 -11.64 -3.89 -12.79
N GLY A 264 -10.48 -3.78 -12.15
CA GLY A 264 -9.31 -3.09 -12.66
C GLY A 264 -8.01 -3.71 -12.17
N ASN A 265 -6.93 -3.46 -12.89
CA ASN A 265 -5.60 -3.94 -12.53
C ASN A 265 -4.74 -2.79 -11.99
N TYR A 266 -4.61 -2.73 -10.68
CA TYR A 266 -3.82 -1.73 -9.94
C TYR A 266 -2.65 -2.39 -9.19
N GLY A 267 -2.10 -3.47 -9.73
CA GLY A 267 -1.02 -4.23 -9.09
C GLY A 267 -1.38 -4.68 -7.68
N PHE A 268 -0.51 -4.42 -6.73
CA PHE A 268 -0.72 -4.80 -5.33
C PHE A 268 -1.49 -3.74 -4.49
N PHE A 269 -1.95 -2.64 -5.10
CA PHE A 269 -2.61 -1.53 -4.38
C PHE A 269 -3.82 -1.99 -3.56
N SER A 270 -4.73 -2.78 -4.16
CA SER A 270 -5.93 -3.25 -3.47
C SER A 270 -5.62 -4.17 -2.30
N ILE A 271 -4.60 -5.04 -2.43
CA ILE A 271 -4.15 -5.94 -1.34
C ILE A 271 -3.62 -5.11 -0.17
N LEU A 272 -2.77 -4.12 -0.46
CA LEU A 272 -2.19 -3.22 0.55
C LEU A 272 -3.27 -2.41 1.26
N SER A 273 -4.23 -1.88 0.51
CA SER A 273 -5.36 -1.11 1.05
C SER A 273 -6.27 -1.98 1.94
N VAL A 274 -6.55 -3.22 1.55
CA VAL A 274 -7.28 -4.19 2.39
C VAL A 274 -6.50 -4.49 3.66
N ALA A 275 -5.18 -4.68 3.58
CA ALA A 275 -4.34 -4.89 4.75
C ALA A 275 -4.46 -3.72 5.76
N LEU A 276 -4.46 -2.48 5.26
CA LEU A 276 -4.69 -1.29 6.10
C LEU A 276 -6.10 -1.28 6.71
N CYS A 277 -7.15 -1.61 5.94
CA CYS A 277 -8.53 -1.67 6.44
C CYS A 277 -8.70 -2.67 7.60
N LEU A 278 -8.02 -3.82 7.55
CA LEU A 278 -8.08 -4.83 8.59
C LEU A 278 -7.47 -4.36 9.92
N THR A 279 -6.59 -3.36 9.93
CA THR A 279 -6.04 -2.79 11.17
C THR A 279 -7.08 -2.09 12.04
N LEU A 280 -8.26 -1.76 11.49
CA LEU A 280 -9.38 -1.13 12.21
C LEU A 280 -10.13 -2.12 13.11
N VAL A 281 -10.02 -3.43 12.84
CA VAL A 281 -10.75 -4.49 13.56
C VAL A 281 -10.02 -4.83 14.84
N ASP A 282 -10.70 -4.76 15.97
CA ASP A 282 -10.17 -5.20 17.26
C ASP A 282 -10.48 -6.69 17.53
N ASP A 283 -9.71 -7.30 18.42
CA ASP A 283 -9.79 -8.74 18.72
C ASP A 283 -11.10 -9.14 19.48
N HIS A 284 -11.94 -8.17 19.82
CA HIS A 284 -13.24 -8.38 20.49
C HIS A 284 -14.43 -8.21 19.53
N THR A 285 -14.15 -7.91 18.26
CA THR A 285 -15.18 -7.75 17.23
C THR A 285 -15.40 -9.03 16.45
#